data_388d7e219438889dd7b7d0ec4f5ed1e5
#
_entry.id   388d7e219438889dd7b7d0ec4f5ed1e5
#
_cell.length_a   1.000
_cell.length_b   1.000
_cell.length_c   1.000
_cell.angle_alpha   90.00
_cell.angle_beta   90.00
_cell.angle_gamma   90.00
#
_symmetry.space_group_name_H-M   'P 1'
#
loop_
_entity.id
_entity.type
_entity.pdbx_description
1 polymer ?
#
loop_
_entity_poly.entity_id
_entity_poly.type
_entity_poly.pdbx_seq_one_letter_code
_entity_poly.pdbx_strand_id
1 'polypeptide(L)'
;MMVTAVKKAFLCVALSVCLAGAARAADFYQVRGGIPNSQYFLKANVVGNQYLFFIGDSVLNGAGLKDSNLRYSNQMVQALQKHFPDANMHETRHMQPGGSWFGLYRVSHGQAVFGEVIASGHLAILDFAADDRDVPIETVKTSLEGLVRQIVLYRATHSQILVYTLTPEMLAAYQAGKTPEYIRVSEQIAEHYGIPSLNLAQYAAEKIIAGQISFPAISADGINPTDAGAKIYGEAVAKFVDALVGANPTPDKPVKRTLPAPLFAETNDNGRIVAYEDVAVKRSGNWKPGQASPIGPFRHVLISNEAGATLTMKFKGSEIGLIDVVDKDSAEYQYAIDGAAFQKLAAPKAVAGPTMRPVSLAKGLDRKAEHELVLKVASPGVARVGGFLLNGVVEDPTAKLSTLERIDATYAAMDPIVYQPPAGRFVNIPHTMAKLRDGGELRMVLLGDSIMGNTSGSSFELLMMRDYPKCKIIKIASLRSSTGCKYYRLENRVQDYVLKYNPDLLVIGGISNGGDAEAVRSVVQQVRAGKPDTEVLLLTPVFGSPHDEHIRTYTREIDTTTSNFRFNLQKVAAEEKCAFFDMTGPWWAYIQNSGKTYGWFMGDAVHANARGCQIIGHLLEMWFKE
;
A
#
# COMPACT_ATOMS: atom_id res chain seq x y z
N MET A 1 10.75 -43.04 65.35
CA MET A 1 9.84 -42.53 64.30
C MET A 1 10.15 -41.09 63.83
N MET A 2 11.22 -40.44 64.31
CA MET A 2 11.55 -39.04 63.96
C MET A 2 12.75 -38.88 63.00
N VAL A 3 13.48 -39.93 62.69
CA VAL A 3 14.68 -39.89 61.82
C VAL A 3 14.34 -40.14 60.35
N THR A 4 13.18 -40.72 60.02
CA THR A 4 12.79 -41.07 58.65
C THR A 4 12.07 -39.91 57.92
N ALA A 5 11.55 -38.92 58.65
CA ALA A 5 10.87 -37.74 58.06
C ALA A 5 11.85 -36.68 57.54
N VAL A 6 13.04 -36.55 58.15
CA VAL A 6 14.05 -35.55 57.76
C VAL A 6 14.77 -35.93 56.46
N LYS A 7 14.96 -37.22 56.17
CA LYS A 7 15.59 -37.68 54.92
C LYS A 7 14.70 -37.52 53.70
N LYS A 8 13.34 -37.55 53.82
CA LYS A 8 12.42 -37.33 52.71
C LYS A 8 12.25 -35.83 52.37
N ALA A 9 12.37 -34.95 53.37
CA ALA A 9 12.32 -33.51 53.15
C ALA A 9 13.56 -32.97 52.41
N PHE A 10 14.75 -33.51 52.69
CA PHE A 10 15.98 -33.13 52.01
C PHE A 10 16.05 -33.63 50.55
N LEU A 11 15.43 -34.77 50.23
CA LEU A 11 15.39 -35.29 48.87
C LEU A 11 14.40 -34.52 47.98
N CYS A 12 13.33 -34.01 48.50
CA CYS A 12 12.37 -33.17 47.78
C CYS A 12 12.90 -31.73 47.52
N VAL A 13 13.70 -31.18 48.43
CA VAL A 13 14.32 -29.85 48.26
C VAL A 13 15.49 -29.94 47.26
N ALA A 14 16.26 -31.02 47.26
CA ALA A 14 17.33 -31.21 46.28
C ALA A 14 16.80 -31.49 44.86
N LEU A 15 15.65 -32.17 44.70
CA LEU A 15 15.01 -32.32 43.37
C LEU A 15 14.32 -31.05 42.89
N SER A 16 13.80 -30.20 43.79
CA SER A 16 13.20 -28.91 43.41
C SER A 16 14.23 -27.83 43.02
N VAL A 17 15.46 -27.92 43.53
CA VAL A 17 16.55 -27.01 43.18
C VAL A 17 17.25 -27.42 41.88
N CYS A 18 17.22 -28.71 41.52
CA CYS A 18 17.75 -29.16 40.22
C CYS A 18 16.77 -28.96 39.04
N LEU A 19 15.48 -28.71 39.29
CA LEU A 19 14.50 -28.40 38.26
C LEU A 19 14.35 -26.90 37.98
N ALA A 20 14.95 -26.03 38.79
CA ALA A 20 14.94 -24.57 38.60
C ALA A 20 16.14 -24.06 37.77
N GLY A 21 17.00 -24.94 37.27
CA GLY A 21 18.23 -24.57 36.56
C GLY A 21 18.30 -24.86 35.06
N ALA A 22 17.25 -25.38 34.45
CA ALA A 22 17.12 -25.37 33.00
C ALA A 22 16.31 -24.12 32.62
N ALA A 23 16.99 -22.97 32.56
CA ALA A 23 16.48 -21.88 31.75
C ALA A 23 16.21 -22.48 30.36
N ARG A 24 14.92 -22.69 30.02
CA ARG A 24 14.52 -23.00 28.67
C ARG A 24 15.20 -21.93 27.80
N ALA A 25 16.07 -22.32 26.89
CA ALA A 25 16.53 -21.42 25.86
C ALA A 25 15.27 -20.79 25.28
N ALA A 26 15.13 -19.46 25.38
CA ALA A 26 13.95 -18.79 24.88
C ALA A 26 13.89 -19.13 23.39
N ASP A 27 12.76 -19.68 22.95
CA ASP A 27 12.60 -20.04 21.56
C ASP A 27 12.81 -18.78 20.72
N PHE A 28 13.67 -18.86 19.70
CA PHE A 28 13.96 -17.73 18.80
C PHE A 28 12.76 -17.33 17.93
N TYR A 29 11.59 -17.90 18.15
CA TYR A 29 10.33 -17.49 17.53
C TYR A 29 9.14 -17.70 18.48
N GLN A 30 8.05 -16.99 18.19
CA GLN A 30 6.78 -17.15 18.87
C GLN A 30 5.66 -17.20 17.82
N VAL A 31 4.85 -18.25 17.84
CA VAL A 31 3.75 -18.40 16.85
C VAL A 31 2.44 -17.74 17.26
N ARG A 32 2.24 -17.48 18.55
CA ARG A 32 1.06 -16.79 19.14
C ARG A 32 -0.26 -17.12 18.42
N GLY A 33 -0.96 -16.08 17.90
CA GLY A 33 -2.20 -16.21 17.14
C GLY A 33 -2.04 -16.74 15.71
N GLY A 34 -0.80 -17.00 15.26
CA GLY A 34 -0.53 -17.47 13.89
C GLY A 34 -0.94 -16.47 12.79
N ILE A 35 -1.13 -17.02 11.60
CA ILE A 35 -1.55 -16.27 10.41
C ILE A 35 -2.82 -16.87 9.75
N PRO A 36 -3.91 -17.11 10.50
CA PRO A 36 -5.04 -17.91 10.00
C PRO A 36 -5.68 -17.30 8.74
N ASN A 37 -5.83 -15.99 8.68
CA ASN A 37 -6.39 -15.34 7.49
C ASN A 37 -5.49 -15.52 6.26
N SER A 38 -4.17 -15.37 6.43
CA SER A 38 -3.23 -15.60 5.34
C SER A 38 -3.27 -17.05 4.87
N GLN A 39 -3.34 -18.01 5.79
CA GLN A 39 -3.51 -19.43 5.44
C GLN A 39 -4.79 -19.68 4.64
N TYR A 40 -5.90 -19.04 5.01
CA TYR A 40 -7.14 -19.11 4.24
C TYR A 40 -6.94 -18.63 2.79
N PHE A 41 -6.36 -17.45 2.61
CA PHE A 41 -6.18 -16.88 1.28
C PHE A 41 -5.17 -17.67 0.43
N LEU A 42 -4.10 -18.19 1.04
CA LEU A 42 -3.11 -19.04 0.37
C LEU A 42 -3.72 -20.38 -0.07
N LYS A 43 -4.50 -21.03 0.80
CA LYS A 43 -5.14 -22.31 0.51
C LYS A 43 -6.28 -22.19 -0.50
N ALA A 44 -7.12 -21.17 -0.36
CA ALA A 44 -8.29 -20.99 -1.22
C ALA A 44 -7.91 -20.44 -2.62
N ASN A 45 -6.68 -19.99 -2.80
CA ASN A 45 -6.20 -19.34 -4.03
C ASN A 45 -7.22 -18.33 -4.62
N VAL A 46 -7.89 -17.61 -3.70
CA VAL A 46 -9.04 -16.71 -4.02
C VAL A 46 -8.58 -15.51 -4.85
N VAL A 47 -7.31 -15.16 -4.74
CA VAL A 47 -6.68 -14.06 -5.48
C VAL A 47 -5.59 -14.67 -6.35
N GLY A 48 -5.56 -14.39 -7.64
CA GLY A 48 -4.62 -15.03 -8.60
C GLY A 48 -3.16 -14.95 -8.15
N ASN A 49 -2.68 -13.76 -7.76
CA ASN A 49 -1.35 -13.55 -7.21
C ASN A 49 -1.46 -13.27 -5.70
N GLN A 50 -0.63 -13.97 -4.91
CA GLN A 50 -0.54 -13.78 -3.46
C GLN A 50 0.73 -13.00 -3.15
N TYR A 51 0.59 -11.74 -2.78
CA TYR A 51 1.73 -10.90 -2.43
C TYR A 51 2.02 -10.95 -0.93
N LEU A 52 3.26 -11.30 -0.57
CA LEU A 52 3.79 -11.24 0.78
C LEU A 52 4.64 -9.97 0.92
N PHE A 53 4.23 -9.09 1.81
CA PHE A 53 4.84 -7.77 1.97
C PHE A 53 5.87 -7.75 3.07
N PHE A 54 7.12 -7.65 2.67
CA PHE A 54 8.25 -7.43 3.53
C PHE A 54 8.52 -5.94 3.61
N ILE A 55 8.32 -5.39 4.79
CA ILE A 55 8.39 -3.95 5.06
C ILE A 55 9.47 -3.74 6.10
N GLY A 56 10.50 -2.99 5.76
CA GLY A 56 11.60 -2.81 6.69
C GLY A 56 12.76 -2.05 6.10
N ASP A 57 13.92 -2.32 6.64
CA ASP A 57 15.17 -1.62 6.37
C ASP A 57 15.97 -2.19 5.17
N SER A 58 17.23 -1.77 5.08
CA SER A 58 18.14 -2.13 3.99
C SER A 58 18.48 -3.62 3.90
N VAL A 59 18.31 -4.39 4.96
CA VAL A 59 18.57 -5.85 4.98
C VAL A 59 17.69 -6.56 3.94
N LEU A 60 16.48 -6.08 3.73
CA LEU A 60 15.56 -6.60 2.70
C LEU A 60 16.11 -6.43 1.27
N ASN A 61 17.04 -5.52 1.04
CA ASN A 61 17.67 -5.36 -0.28
C ASN A 61 18.63 -6.50 -0.63
N GLY A 62 19.20 -7.13 0.38
CA GLY A 62 20.20 -8.18 0.20
C GLY A 62 21.54 -7.65 -0.30
N ALA A 63 21.94 -6.44 0.11
CA ALA A 63 23.15 -5.76 -0.38
C ALA A 63 24.44 -6.53 -0.11
N GLY A 64 24.49 -7.38 0.93
CA GLY A 64 25.64 -8.23 1.27
C GLY A 64 25.68 -9.58 0.54
N LEU A 65 24.67 -9.91 -0.26
CA LEU A 65 24.50 -11.23 -0.87
C LEU A 65 25.08 -11.28 -2.29
N LYS A 66 25.77 -12.37 -2.60
CA LYS A 66 26.15 -12.73 -3.98
C LYS A 66 24.98 -13.42 -4.70
N ASP A 67 24.22 -14.23 -3.98
CA ASP A 67 23.00 -14.86 -4.47
C ASP A 67 21.76 -14.19 -3.83
N SER A 68 21.04 -13.42 -4.60
CA SER A 68 19.84 -12.72 -4.14
C SER A 68 18.70 -13.64 -3.70
N ASN A 69 18.73 -14.93 -4.09
CA ASN A 69 17.75 -15.93 -3.65
C ASN A 69 17.92 -16.30 -2.16
N LEU A 70 19.07 -16.00 -1.59
CA LEU A 70 19.35 -16.23 -0.17
C LEU A 70 18.76 -15.17 0.76
N ARG A 71 18.11 -14.11 0.25
CA ARG A 71 17.36 -13.19 1.14
C ARG A 71 16.39 -13.98 2.02
N TYR A 72 16.38 -13.69 3.32
CA TYR A 72 15.48 -14.39 4.23
C TYR A 72 14.00 -14.23 3.83
N SER A 73 13.64 -13.10 3.21
CA SER A 73 12.30 -12.84 2.66
C SER A 73 11.95 -13.83 1.54
N ASN A 74 12.84 -14.05 0.59
CA ASN A 74 12.65 -15.06 -0.45
C ASN A 74 12.62 -16.48 0.11
N GLN A 75 13.50 -16.80 1.08
CA GLN A 75 13.51 -18.09 1.77
C GLN A 75 12.18 -18.32 2.53
N MET A 76 11.57 -17.27 3.11
CA MET A 76 10.26 -17.37 3.75
C MET A 76 9.14 -17.66 2.74
N VAL A 77 9.15 -17.01 1.58
CA VAL A 77 8.21 -17.32 0.48
C VAL A 77 8.37 -18.78 0.05
N GLN A 78 9.61 -19.24 -0.15
CA GLN A 78 9.88 -20.64 -0.54
C GLN A 78 9.44 -21.64 0.53
N ALA A 79 9.63 -21.33 1.81
CA ALA A 79 9.18 -22.17 2.91
C ALA A 79 7.62 -22.25 2.95
N LEU A 80 6.93 -21.14 2.81
CA LEU A 80 5.46 -21.10 2.70
C LEU A 80 4.96 -21.83 1.46
N GLN A 81 5.66 -21.72 0.32
CA GLN A 81 5.28 -22.40 -0.94
C GLN A 81 5.26 -23.93 -0.79
N LYS A 82 6.09 -24.51 0.07
CA LYS A 82 6.06 -25.95 0.36
C LYS A 82 4.76 -26.38 1.04
N HIS A 83 4.18 -25.52 1.89
CA HIS A 83 2.92 -25.80 2.59
C HIS A 83 1.68 -25.44 1.74
N PHE A 84 1.82 -24.53 0.77
CA PHE A 84 0.75 -24.05 -0.10
C PHE A 84 1.21 -24.12 -1.57
N PRO A 85 1.39 -25.32 -2.14
CA PRO A 85 2.00 -25.52 -3.46
C PRO A 85 1.19 -24.86 -4.61
N ASP A 86 -0.12 -24.77 -4.45
CA ASP A 86 -1.03 -24.19 -5.47
C ASP A 86 -1.14 -22.66 -5.39
N ALA A 87 -0.57 -22.03 -4.37
CA ALA A 87 -0.60 -20.58 -4.23
C ALA A 87 0.49 -19.94 -5.10
N ASN A 88 0.10 -18.97 -5.95
CA ASN A 88 1.06 -18.19 -6.72
C ASN A 88 1.62 -17.04 -5.88
N MET A 89 2.66 -17.31 -5.10
CA MET A 89 3.23 -16.36 -4.13
C MET A 89 4.32 -15.50 -4.74
N HIS A 90 4.29 -14.22 -4.39
CA HIS A 90 5.28 -13.23 -4.81
C HIS A 90 5.87 -12.50 -3.61
N GLU A 91 7.18 -12.42 -3.55
CA GLU A 91 7.89 -11.53 -2.64
C GLU A 91 7.70 -10.08 -3.10
N THR A 92 7.22 -9.23 -2.20
CA THR A 92 7.20 -7.78 -2.44
C THR A 92 7.92 -7.09 -1.29
N ARG A 93 8.95 -6.31 -1.62
CA ARG A 93 9.82 -5.68 -0.64
C ARG A 93 9.63 -4.17 -0.66
N HIS A 94 9.39 -3.61 0.50
CA HIS A 94 9.24 -2.18 0.72
C HIS A 94 10.29 -1.72 1.73
N MET A 95 11.42 -1.28 1.24
CA MET A 95 12.46 -0.70 2.06
C MET A 95 12.06 0.71 2.50
N GLN A 96 12.18 0.96 3.79
CA GLN A 96 11.76 2.20 4.42
C GLN A 96 12.94 2.80 5.20
N PRO A 97 13.89 3.49 4.53
CA PRO A 97 14.98 4.14 5.24
C PRO A 97 14.42 5.12 6.28
N GLY A 98 14.96 5.07 7.51
CA GLY A 98 14.47 5.83 8.65
C GLY A 98 13.64 5.03 9.64
N GLY A 99 13.67 3.71 9.54
CA GLY A 99 13.13 2.76 10.52
C GLY A 99 11.61 2.75 10.61
N SER A 100 11.10 2.22 11.72
CA SER A 100 9.66 2.12 11.98
C SER A 100 8.96 3.48 12.00
N TRP A 101 9.66 4.54 12.43
CA TRP A 101 9.11 5.89 12.45
C TRP A 101 8.68 6.36 11.05
N PHE A 102 9.56 6.22 10.06
CA PHE A 102 9.19 6.62 8.70
C PHE A 102 8.32 5.56 8.00
N GLY A 103 8.54 4.28 8.31
CA GLY A 103 7.70 3.16 7.86
C GLY A 103 6.23 3.38 8.18
N LEU A 104 5.93 3.84 9.40
CA LEU A 104 4.60 4.20 9.84
C LEU A 104 3.89 5.17 8.88
N TYR A 105 4.55 6.27 8.52
CA TYR A 105 3.95 7.27 7.62
C TYR A 105 3.80 6.76 6.19
N ARG A 106 4.72 5.94 5.73
CA ARG A 106 4.68 5.37 4.39
C ARG A 106 3.59 4.32 4.22
N VAL A 107 3.36 3.50 5.22
CA VAL A 107 2.28 2.49 5.20
C VAL A 107 0.91 3.14 5.12
N SER A 108 0.68 4.19 5.90
CA SER A 108 -0.61 4.88 5.92
C SER A 108 -0.86 5.71 4.66
N HIS A 109 0.20 6.13 3.99
CA HIS A 109 0.08 6.79 2.68
C HIS A 109 -0.39 5.82 1.59
N GLY A 110 -0.99 4.73 1.98
CA GLY A 110 -1.50 3.56 1.27
C GLY A 110 -1.97 3.73 -0.17
N GLN A 111 -1.85 4.93 -0.69
CA GLN A 111 -2.22 5.25 -2.05
C GLN A 111 -1.11 4.96 -3.06
N ALA A 112 0.18 5.00 -2.68
CA ALA A 112 1.26 4.90 -3.66
C ALA A 112 2.03 3.57 -3.65
N VAL A 113 1.99 2.85 -2.53
CA VAL A 113 2.78 1.60 -2.37
C VAL A 113 1.96 0.49 -1.72
N PHE A 114 0.99 0.82 -0.89
CA PHE A 114 0.20 -0.13 -0.10
C PHE A 114 -1.27 -0.23 -0.49
N GLY A 115 -1.81 0.70 -1.24
CA GLY A 115 -3.22 0.66 -1.65
C GLY A 115 -3.54 -0.59 -2.48
N GLU A 116 -2.68 -0.93 -3.44
CA GLU A 116 -2.77 -2.20 -4.18
C GLU A 116 -2.34 -3.38 -3.34
N VAL A 117 -1.31 -3.18 -2.59
CA VAL A 117 -0.54 -4.15 -1.85
C VAL A 117 -1.35 -4.66 -0.67
N ILE A 118 -1.94 -3.77 0.11
CA ILE A 118 -2.84 -4.12 1.19
C ILE A 118 -4.20 -4.57 0.64
N ALA A 119 -4.60 -4.16 -0.55
CA ALA A 119 -5.83 -4.65 -1.17
C ALA A 119 -5.73 -6.11 -1.66
N SER A 120 -4.56 -6.56 -2.12
CA SER A 120 -4.33 -7.90 -2.67
C SER A 120 -3.46 -8.80 -1.79
N GLY A 121 -2.68 -8.24 -0.85
CA GLY A 121 -1.84 -8.99 0.09
C GLY A 121 -2.56 -9.28 1.39
N HIS A 122 -2.19 -10.39 2.01
CA HIS A 122 -2.83 -10.85 3.24
C HIS A 122 -1.85 -11.05 4.39
N LEU A 123 -0.54 -10.85 4.13
CA LEU A 123 0.53 -11.02 5.10
C LEU A 123 1.56 -9.89 4.98
N ALA A 124 1.74 -9.15 6.07
CA ALA A 124 2.77 -8.14 6.23
C ALA A 124 3.85 -8.64 7.18
N ILE A 125 5.10 -8.62 6.74
CA ILE A 125 6.28 -8.99 7.51
C ILE A 125 7.06 -7.70 7.79
N LEU A 126 7.25 -7.36 9.07
CA LEU A 126 7.83 -6.10 9.52
C LEU A 126 9.22 -6.35 10.11
N ASP A 127 10.26 -5.73 9.54
CA ASP A 127 11.64 -5.82 9.99
C ASP A 127 12.31 -4.45 9.92
N PHE A 128 12.44 -3.79 11.08
CA PHE A 128 13.07 -2.46 11.20
C PHE A 128 14.27 -2.46 12.15
N ALA A 129 14.73 -3.64 12.55
CA ALA A 129 15.71 -3.80 13.61
C ALA A 129 17.04 -3.08 13.33
N ALA A 130 17.50 -3.08 12.07
CA ALA A 130 18.77 -2.46 11.72
C ALA A 130 18.69 -0.93 11.66
N ASP A 131 17.61 -0.37 11.14
CA ASP A 131 17.43 1.09 11.05
C ASP A 131 16.97 1.73 12.38
N ASP A 132 16.20 0.99 13.19
CA ASP A 132 15.72 1.46 14.50
C ASP A 132 16.79 1.46 15.61
N ARG A 133 17.98 0.88 15.38
CA ARG A 133 19.07 0.84 16.37
C ARG A 133 19.48 2.22 16.89
N ASP A 134 19.42 3.24 16.03
CA ASP A 134 19.78 4.62 16.36
C ASP A 134 18.55 5.49 16.70
N VAL A 135 17.35 4.91 16.70
CA VAL A 135 16.10 5.60 17.00
C VAL A 135 15.82 5.52 18.51
N PRO A 136 15.46 6.64 19.18
CA PRO A 136 15.08 6.61 20.59
C PRO A 136 13.96 5.59 20.83
N ILE A 137 14.10 4.75 21.85
CA ILE A 137 13.19 3.63 22.10
C ILE A 137 11.73 4.07 22.28
N GLU A 138 11.48 5.26 22.83
CA GLU A 138 10.14 5.81 22.95
C GLU A 138 9.52 6.13 21.59
N THR A 139 10.33 6.52 20.61
CA THR A 139 9.88 6.69 19.21
C THR A 139 9.57 5.33 18.59
N VAL A 140 10.40 4.30 18.83
CA VAL A 140 10.14 2.93 18.35
C VAL A 140 8.83 2.40 18.92
N LYS A 141 8.58 2.55 20.23
CA LYS A 141 7.32 2.15 20.88
C LYS A 141 6.11 2.70 20.13
N THR A 142 6.06 4.02 19.98
CA THR A 142 4.89 4.70 19.40
C THR A 142 4.73 4.43 17.90
N SER A 143 5.86 4.30 17.19
CA SER A 143 5.85 4.11 15.74
C SER A 143 5.55 2.67 15.35
N LEU A 144 6.20 1.69 15.98
CA LEU A 144 5.99 0.28 15.66
C LEU A 144 4.58 -0.16 16.08
N GLU A 145 4.11 0.27 17.26
CA GLU A 145 2.72 0.02 17.64
C GLU A 145 1.73 0.70 16.68
N GLY A 146 1.97 1.96 16.34
CA GLY A 146 1.15 2.70 15.39
C GLY A 146 1.06 2.00 14.04
N LEU A 147 2.18 1.49 13.52
CA LEU A 147 2.25 0.73 12.27
C LEU A 147 1.43 -0.58 12.34
N VAL A 148 1.63 -1.35 13.40
CA VAL A 148 0.86 -2.59 13.64
C VAL A 148 -0.64 -2.31 13.66
N ARG A 149 -1.06 -1.26 14.34
CA ARG A 149 -2.47 -0.85 14.43
C ARG A 149 -3.03 -0.39 13.10
N GLN A 150 -2.28 0.44 12.37
CA GLN A 150 -2.70 0.94 11.05
C GLN A 150 -2.97 -0.18 10.05
N ILE A 151 -2.14 -1.21 10.01
CA ILE A 151 -2.34 -2.36 9.10
C ILE A 151 -3.70 -3.02 9.38
N VAL A 152 -4.08 -3.19 10.64
CA VAL A 152 -5.39 -3.76 11.01
C VAL A 152 -6.54 -2.78 10.76
N LEU A 153 -6.35 -1.48 11.06
CA LEU A 153 -7.35 -0.44 10.79
C LEU A 153 -7.65 -0.33 9.29
N TYR A 154 -6.63 -0.44 8.47
CA TYR A 154 -6.79 -0.42 7.02
C TYR A 154 -7.52 -1.66 6.50
N ARG A 155 -7.15 -2.85 6.99
CA ARG A 155 -7.81 -4.11 6.63
C ARG A 155 -7.77 -5.12 7.78
N ALA A 156 -8.89 -5.28 8.45
CA ALA A 156 -9.02 -6.12 9.64
C ALA A 156 -8.74 -7.62 9.43
N THR A 157 -8.55 -8.07 8.19
CA THR A 157 -8.20 -9.45 7.85
C THR A 157 -6.72 -9.70 7.57
N HIS A 158 -5.87 -8.67 7.64
CA HIS A 158 -4.43 -8.84 7.45
C HIS A 158 -3.79 -9.57 8.61
N SER A 159 -2.90 -10.52 8.29
CA SER A 159 -1.95 -11.09 9.24
C SER A 159 -0.63 -10.32 9.22
N GLN A 160 0.09 -10.38 10.32
CA GLN A 160 1.37 -9.71 10.48
C GLN A 160 2.37 -10.67 11.12
N ILE A 161 3.66 -10.47 10.84
CA ILE A 161 4.79 -11.12 11.48
C ILE A 161 5.83 -10.05 11.80
N LEU A 162 6.39 -10.04 13.01
CA LEU A 162 7.56 -9.22 13.33
C LEU A 162 8.82 -10.06 13.13
N VAL A 163 9.84 -9.49 12.49
CA VAL A 163 11.14 -10.11 12.27
C VAL A 163 12.22 -9.21 12.84
N TYR A 164 13.26 -9.79 13.43
CA TYR A 164 14.36 -9.04 14.02
C TYR A 164 15.68 -9.57 13.45
N THR A 165 16.35 -8.81 12.60
CA THR A 165 17.67 -9.09 12.07
C THR A 165 18.78 -8.65 13.02
N LEU A 166 19.95 -9.30 12.98
CA LEU A 166 21.03 -9.09 13.94
C LEU A 166 21.79 -7.80 13.68
N THR A 167 21.96 -6.99 14.73
CA THR A 167 22.91 -5.86 14.76
C THR A 167 24.05 -6.10 15.74
N PRO A 168 25.18 -5.35 15.66
CA PRO A 168 26.29 -5.46 16.61
C PRO A 168 25.85 -5.22 18.07
N GLU A 169 24.95 -4.27 18.28
CA GLU A 169 24.43 -3.90 19.61
C GLU A 169 23.58 -5.03 20.20
N MET A 170 22.78 -5.68 19.36
CA MET A 170 22.01 -6.86 19.78
C MET A 170 22.90 -8.03 20.12
N LEU A 171 23.95 -8.29 19.32
CA LEU A 171 24.93 -9.32 19.63
C LEU A 171 25.61 -9.06 20.98
N ALA A 172 26.05 -7.83 21.24
CA ALA A 172 26.68 -7.48 22.52
C ALA A 172 25.73 -7.69 23.71
N ALA A 173 24.44 -7.38 23.55
CA ALA A 173 23.45 -7.65 24.58
C ALA A 173 23.28 -9.15 24.85
N TYR A 174 23.16 -9.99 23.81
CA TYR A 174 23.05 -11.44 23.94
C TYR A 174 24.31 -12.07 24.57
N GLN A 175 25.51 -11.60 24.20
CA GLN A 175 26.76 -12.03 24.82
C GLN A 175 26.82 -11.68 26.30
N ALA A 176 26.18 -10.58 26.71
CA ALA A 176 26.03 -10.19 28.11
C ALA A 176 24.87 -10.91 28.83
N GLY A 177 24.21 -11.88 28.21
CA GLY A 177 23.07 -12.61 28.76
C GLY A 177 21.80 -11.75 28.87
N LYS A 178 21.67 -10.67 28.09
CA LYS A 178 20.54 -9.74 28.13
C LYS A 178 19.74 -9.80 26.84
N THR A 179 18.43 -9.63 26.94
CA THR A 179 17.58 -9.37 25.77
C THR A 179 17.78 -7.92 25.31
N PRO A 180 18.08 -7.67 24.02
CA PRO A 180 18.16 -6.31 23.48
C PRO A 180 16.88 -5.52 23.73
N GLU A 181 16.99 -4.23 24.05
CA GLU A 181 15.84 -3.41 24.41
C GLU A 181 14.81 -3.27 23.26
N TYR A 182 15.29 -3.11 22.05
CA TYR A 182 14.45 -3.10 20.85
C TYR A 182 13.58 -4.37 20.77
N ILE A 183 14.19 -5.55 20.93
CA ILE A 183 13.48 -6.83 20.87
C ILE A 183 12.48 -6.94 22.02
N ARG A 184 12.87 -6.54 23.23
CA ARG A 184 11.95 -6.56 24.39
C ARG A 184 10.70 -5.72 24.14
N VAL A 185 10.85 -4.53 23.57
CA VAL A 185 9.71 -3.64 23.24
C VAL A 185 8.87 -4.23 22.12
N SER A 186 9.52 -4.71 21.06
CA SER A 186 8.83 -5.33 19.92
C SER A 186 8.05 -6.58 20.31
N GLU A 187 8.60 -7.40 21.22
CA GLU A 187 7.90 -8.57 21.77
C GLU A 187 6.70 -8.20 22.64
N GLN A 188 6.76 -7.09 23.42
CA GLN A 188 5.61 -6.60 24.15
C GLN A 188 4.47 -6.20 23.19
N ILE A 189 4.79 -5.54 22.09
CA ILE A 189 3.81 -5.21 21.04
C ILE A 189 3.27 -6.50 20.41
N ALA A 190 4.15 -7.43 20.02
CA ALA A 190 3.78 -8.69 19.40
C ALA A 190 2.84 -9.52 20.30
N GLU A 191 3.12 -9.60 21.60
CA GLU A 191 2.29 -10.28 22.58
C GLU A 191 0.92 -9.62 22.72
N HIS A 192 0.89 -8.30 22.91
CA HIS A 192 -0.34 -7.54 23.09
C HIS A 192 -1.32 -7.68 21.92
N TYR A 193 -0.79 -7.73 20.69
CA TYR A 193 -1.59 -7.87 19.46
C TYR A 193 -1.71 -9.30 18.95
N GLY A 194 -1.14 -10.30 19.64
CA GLY A 194 -1.17 -11.70 19.23
C GLY A 194 -0.43 -11.95 17.90
N ILE A 195 0.65 -11.21 17.64
CA ILE A 195 1.40 -11.27 16.38
C ILE A 195 2.55 -12.29 16.52
N PRO A 196 2.74 -13.23 15.57
CA PRO A 196 3.91 -14.06 15.50
C PRO A 196 5.20 -13.25 15.36
N SER A 197 6.29 -13.74 15.93
CA SER A 197 7.60 -13.10 15.80
C SER A 197 8.70 -14.12 15.50
N LEU A 198 9.69 -13.69 14.72
CA LEU A 198 10.87 -14.44 14.33
C LEU A 198 12.13 -13.66 14.69
N ASN A 199 12.85 -14.11 15.68
CA ASN A 199 14.07 -13.49 16.17
C ASN A 199 15.33 -14.11 15.51
N LEU A 200 15.60 -13.68 14.28
CA LEU A 200 16.80 -14.07 13.53
C LEU A 200 18.07 -13.63 14.25
N ALA A 201 18.00 -12.48 14.96
CA ALA A 201 19.12 -11.96 15.75
C ALA A 201 19.53 -12.93 16.86
N GLN A 202 18.58 -13.47 17.63
CA GLN A 202 18.85 -14.44 18.67
C GLN A 202 19.43 -15.72 18.08
N TYR A 203 18.80 -16.28 17.03
CA TYR A 203 19.26 -17.52 16.40
C TYR A 203 20.70 -17.41 15.90
N ALA A 204 21.06 -16.30 15.27
CA ALA A 204 22.41 -16.06 14.81
C ALA A 204 23.39 -15.80 15.96
N ALA A 205 22.98 -15.02 16.98
CA ALA A 205 23.79 -14.73 18.15
C ALA A 205 24.14 -16.03 18.95
N GLU A 206 23.19 -16.94 19.12
CA GLU A 206 23.43 -18.23 19.78
C GLU A 206 24.51 -19.06 19.05
N LYS A 207 24.48 -19.09 17.70
CA LYS A 207 25.53 -19.76 16.91
C LYS A 207 26.89 -19.08 17.04
N ILE A 208 26.94 -17.75 17.13
CA ILE A 208 28.18 -16.98 17.34
C ILE A 208 28.74 -17.28 18.75
N ILE A 209 27.90 -17.22 19.77
CA ILE A 209 28.29 -17.49 21.17
C ILE A 209 28.77 -18.93 21.33
N ALA A 210 28.16 -19.89 20.63
CA ALA A 210 28.59 -21.28 20.59
C ALA A 210 29.87 -21.52 19.75
N GLY A 211 30.46 -20.48 19.15
CA GLY A 211 31.66 -20.59 18.32
C GLY A 211 31.46 -21.30 16.97
N GLN A 212 30.23 -21.49 16.53
CA GLN A 212 29.93 -22.16 15.27
C GLN A 212 30.18 -21.26 14.04
N ILE A 213 30.08 -19.97 14.21
CA ILE A 213 30.31 -18.96 13.18
C ILE A 213 30.78 -17.65 13.84
N SER A 214 31.53 -16.81 13.12
CA SER A 214 31.92 -15.48 13.58
C SER A 214 30.94 -14.41 13.11
N PHE A 215 30.84 -13.29 13.84
CA PHE A 215 29.97 -12.18 13.41
C PHE A 215 30.34 -11.63 12.02
N PRO A 216 31.63 -11.40 11.65
CA PRO A 216 31.98 -10.98 10.30
C PRO A 216 31.56 -11.96 9.19
N ALA A 217 31.42 -13.26 9.53
CA ALA A 217 30.90 -14.26 8.58
C ALA A 217 29.39 -14.18 8.43
N ILE A 218 28.65 -13.66 9.43
CA ILE A 218 27.22 -13.36 9.32
C ILE A 218 27.01 -12.05 8.55
N SER A 219 27.72 -10.99 8.91
CA SER A 219 27.63 -9.67 8.30
C SER A 219 28.99 -9.00 8.27
N ALA A 220 29.46 -8.63 7.08
CA ALA A 220 30.76 -8.00 6.91
C ALA A 220 30.73 -6.48 7.21
N ASP A 221 29.60 -5.83 7.00
CA ASP A 221 29.39 -4.39 7.24
C ASP A 221 28.66 -4.09 8.56
N GLY A 222 28.29 -5.13 9.30
CA GLY A 222 27.57 -5.03 10.56
C GLY A 222 26.05 -4.93 10.41
N ILE A 223 25.51 -4.92 9.20
CA ILE A 223 24.08 -4.76 8.91
C ILE A 223 23.61 -5.86 7.95
N ASN A 224 24.17 -5.87 6.74
CA ASN A 224 23.71 -6.74 5.68
C ASN A 224 24.29 -8.15 5.81
N PRO A 225 23.46 -9.22 5.75
CA PRO A 225 23.97 -10.56 5.85
C PRO A 225 24.82 -10.94 4.62
N THR A 226 25.89 -11.69 4.84
CA THR A 226 26.60 -12.42 3.79
C THR A 226 25.79 -13.64 3.36
N ASP A 227 26.22 -14.35 2.30
CA ASP A 227 25.59 -15.62 1.92
C ASP A 227 25.60 -16.66 3.06
N ALA A 228 26.65 -16.67 3.89
CA ALA A 228 26.72 -17.55 5.06
C ALA A 228 25.72 -17.14 6.15
N GLY A 229 25.62 -15.85 6.44
CA GLY A 229 24.63 -15.30 7.38
C GLY A 229 23.19 -15.54 6.89
N ALA A 230 22.95 -15.35 5.61
CA ALA A 230 21.63 -15.59 5.02
C ALA A 230 21.19 -17.06 5.08
N LYS A 231 22.11 -18.01 4.97
CA LYS A 231 21.82 -19.44 5.20
C LYS A 231 21.42 -19.72 6.64
N ILE A 232 22.10 -19.09 7.61
CA ILE A 232 21.72 -19.17 9.04
C ILE A 232 20.31 -18.62 9.25
N TYR A 233 19.98 -17.48 8.65
CA TYR A 233 18.62 -16.93 8.70
C TYR A 233 17.59 -17.86 8.05
N GLY A 234 17.95 -18.50 6.92
CA GLY A 234 17.10 -19.47 6.24
C GLY A 234 16.76 -20.71 7.07
N GLU A 235 17.73 -21.21 7.87
CA GLU A 235 17.47 -22.31 8.81
C GLU A 235 16.42 -21.92 9.87
N ALA A 236 16.50 -20.69 10.40
CA ALA A 236 15.55 -20.19 11.37
C ALA A 236 14.16 -19.96 10.73
N VAL A 237 14.15 -19.39 9.53
CA VAL A 237 12.92 -19.17 8.74
C VAL A 237 12.20 -20.49 8.49
N ALA A 238 12.89 -21.55 8.06
CA ALA A 238 12.26 -22.84 7.79
C ALA A 238 11.57 -23.40 9.04
N LYS A 239 12.28 -23.44 10.18
CA LYS A 239 11.73 -23.91 11.46
C LYS A 239 10.53 -23.08 11.91
N PHE A 240 10.61 -21.78 11.77
CA PHE A 240 9.51 -20.87 12.13
C PHE A 240 8.28 -21.10 11.27
N VAL A 241 8.43 -21.19 9.94
CA VAL A 241 7.30 -21.38 9.01
C VAL A 241 6.62 -22.72 9.26
N ASP A 242 7.38 -23.80 9.49
CA ASP A 242 6.81 -25.12 9.82
C ASP A 242 5.97 -25.04 11.12
N ALA A 243 6.49 -24.38 12.17
CA ALA A 243 5.77 -24.18 13.42
C ALA A 243 4.54 -23.26 13.23
N LEU A 244 4.68 -22.19 12.46
CA LEU A 244 3.65 -21.19 12.23
C LEU A 244 2.43 -21.77 11.50
N VAL A 245 2.67 -22.55 10.45
CA VAL A 245 1.59 -23.19 9.66
C VAL A 245 0.91 -24.29 10.46
N GLY A 246 1.66 -25.02 11.29
CA GLY A 246 1.13 -26.08 12.16
C GLY A 246 0.38 -25.59 13.40
N ALA A 247 0.54 -24.31 13.79
CA ALA A 247 0.04 -23.81 15.07
C ALA A 247 -1.49 -23.68 15.13
N ASN A 248 -2.15 -23.36 14.01
CA ASN A 248 -3.59 -23.12 13.97
C ASN A 248 -4.22 -23.74 12.72
N PRO A 249 -5.43 -24.29 12.81
CA PRO A 249 -6.14 -24.75 11.65
C PRO A 249 -6.50 -23.55 10.73
N THR A 250 -6.48 -23.79 9.42
CA THR A 250 -6.97 -22.82 8.44
C THR A 250 -8.47 -22.59 8.63
N PRO A 251 -8.94 -21.36 8.82
CA PRO A 251 -10.37 -21.08 8.99
C PRO A 251 -11.12 -21.27 7.67
N ASP A 252 -12.45 -21.55 7.77
CA ASP A 252 -13.31 -21.67 6.58
C ASP A 252 -13.61 -20.33 5.90
N LYS A 253 -13.42 -19.23 6.61
CA LYS A 253 -13.59 -17.85 6.12
C LYS A 253 -12.67 -16.88 6.87
N PRO A 254 -12.29 -15.75 6.26
CA PRO A 254 -11.50 -14.75 6.94
C PRO A 254 -12.21 -14.19 8.17
N VAL A 255 -11.45 -14.03 9.25
CA VAL A 255 -11.92 -13.48 10.52
C VAL A 255 -11.42 -12.04 10.66
N LYS A 256 -12.35 -11.11 10.89
CA LYS A 256 -11.98 -9.73 11.19
C LYS A 256 -11.31 -9.66 12.56
N ARG A 257 -10.12 -9.06 12.60
CA ARG A 257 -9.41 -8.78 13.85
C ARG A 257 -10.02 -7.55 14.51
N THR A 258 -10.21 -7.62 15.82
CA THR A 258 -10.57 -6.46 16.65
C THR A 258 -9.29 -5.95 17.31
N LEU A 259 -9.00 -4.67 17.18
CA LEU A 259 -7.86 -4.06 17.84
C LEU A 259 -8.15 -3.89 19.34
N PRO A 260 -7.25 -4.33 20.22
CA PRO A 260 -7.30 -3.98 21.63
C PRO A 260 -7.03 -2.47 21.83
N ALA A 261 -7.21 -1.98 23.05
CA ALA A 261 -6.72 -0.66 23.42
C ALA A 261 -5.21 -0.56 23.12
N PRO A 262 -4.68 0.63 22.82
CA PRO A 262 -3.25 0.81 22.67
C PRO A 262 -2.47 0.31 23.90
N LEU A 263 -1.31 -0.31 23.65
CA LEU A 263 -0.38 -0.75 24.69
C LEU A 263 0.32 0.46 25.34
N PHE A 264 0.73 1.41 24.49
CA PHE A 264 1.36 2.65 24.92
C PHE A 264 0.36 3.81 24.84
N ALA A 265 0.45 4.76 25.78
CA ALA A 265 -0.50 5.89 25.87
C ALA A 265 -0.49 6.78 24.60
N GLU A 266 0.67 6.92 24.00
CA GLU A 266 0.86 7.67 22.77
C GLU A 266 1.15 6.69 21.63
N THR A 267 0.21 6.52 20.71
CA THR A 267 0.43 5.76 19.48
C THR A 267 0.28 6.67 18.26
N ASN A 268 1.09 6.41 17.24
CA ASN A 268 1.03 7.17 15.99
C ASN A 268 0.11 6.48 14.96
N ASP A 269 -0.97 5.85 15.42
CA ASP A 269 -1.87 5.06 14.56
C ASP A 269 -2.71 5.89 13.55
N ASN A 270 -2.52 7.19 13.52
CA ASN A 270 -3.05 8.11 12.51
C ASN A 270 -1.93 8.83 11.72
N GLY A 271 -0.71 8.29 11.76
CA GLY A 271 0.43 8.81 11.01
C GLY A 271 0.21 8.63 9.50
N ARG A 272 0.45 9.67 8.72
CA ARG A 272 0.33 9.65 7.25
C ARG A 272 1.22 10.69 6.58
N ILE A 273 1.53 10.43 5.33
CA ILE A 273 2.12 11.43 4.45
C ILE A 273 0.98 12.24 3.83
N VAL A 274 1.13 13.55 3.82
CA VAL A 274 0.21 14.48 3.17
C VAL A 274 1.01 15.25 2.13
N ALA A 275 0.68 15.07 0.85
CA ALA A 275 1.32 15.84 -0.22
C ALA A 275 0.94 17.32 -0.10
N TYR A 276 1.84 18.21 -0.51
CA TYR A 276 1.55 19.65 -0.48
C TYR A 276 0.31 20.02 -1.34
N GLU A 277 -0.02 19.18 -2.29
CA GLU A 277 -1.17 19.34 -3.19
C GLU A 277 -2.51 18.99 -2.55
N ASP A 278 -2.47 18.18 -1.50
CA ASP A 278 -3.67 17.64 -0.82
C ASP A 278 -4.04 18.43 0.44
N VAL A 279 -3.33 19.52 0.70
CA VAL A 279 -3.57 20.39 1.86
C VAL A 279 -3.58 21.87 1.47
N ALA A 280 -4.33 22.67 2.23
CA ALA A 280 -4.33 24.10 2.09
C ALA A 280 -3.01 24.69 2.64
N VAL A 281 -2.03 24.86 1.76
CA VAL A 281 -0.76 25.50 2.08
C VAL A 281 -0.76 26.94 1.59
N LYS A 282 -0.76 27.91 2.50
CA LYS A 282 -0.55 29.32 2.17
C LYS A 282 0.90 29.54 1.81
N ARG A 283 1.15 30.21 0.67
CA ARG A 283 2.50 30.46 0.12
C ARG A 283 2.81 31.95 0.15
N SER A 284 4.04 32.30 0.55
CA SER A 284 4.60 33.64 0.38
C SER A 284 5.97 33.51 -0.27
N GLY A 285 6.27 34.35 -1.26
CA GLY A 285 7.46 34.23 -2.12
C GLY A 285 7.18 33.43 -3.41
N ASN A 286 8.26 33.07 -4.11
CA ASN A 286 8.22 32.56 -5.50
C ASN A 286 7.98 31.04 -5.64
N TRP A 287 7.26 30.41 -4.72
CA TRP A 287 6.97 28.99 -4.78
C TRP A 287 6.24 28.57 -6.07
N LYS A 288 6.82 27.58 -6.77
CA LYS A 288 6.29 27.01 -8.00
C LYS A 288 6.26 25.50 -7.93
N PRO A 289 5.25 24.82 -8.52
CA PRO A 289 5.32 23.38 -8.73
C PRO A 289 6.50 23.02 -9.64
N GLY A 290 7.19 21.94 -9.32
CA GLY A 290 8.25 21.37 -10.12
C GLY A 290 8.25 19.86 -10.03
N GLN A 291 9.00 19.20 -10.93
CA GLN A 291 9.16 17.76 -10.87
C GLN A 291 10.17 17.42 -9.76
N ALA A 292 9.83 16.46 -8.91
CA ALA A 292 10.83 15.75 -8.14
C ALA A 292 11.62 14.84 -9.09
N SER A 293 12.91 14.67 -8.88
CA SER A 293 13.64 13.53 -9.42
C SER A 293 12.88 12.25 -9.00
N PRO A 294 12.97 11.08 -9.70
CA PRO A 294 12.12 9.90 -9.52
C PRO A 294 12.21 9.22 -8.14
N ILE A 295 12.47 9.97 -7.10
CA ILE A 295 12.77 9.51 -5.75
C ILE A 295 11.60 9.83 -4.83
N GLY A 296 11.02 8.76 -4.26
CA GLY A 296 10.06 8.85 -3.17
C GLY A 296 8.59 8.90 -3.59
N PRO A 297 7.68 9.14 -2.63
CA PRO A 297 6.24 9.10 -2.86
C PRO A 297 5.71 10.29 -3.66
N PHE A 298 6.53 11.33 -3.86
CA PHE A 298 6.12 12.55 -4.56
C PHE A 298 6.71 12.60 -5.96
N ARG A 299 5.86 12.82 -6.94
CA ARG A 299 6.26 13.10 -8.33
C ARG A 299 6.45 14.59 -8.56
N HIS A 300 5.85 15.42 -7.71
CA HIS A 300 5.97 16.88 -7.72
C HIS A 300 6.38 17.38 -6.36
N VAL A 301 7.10 18.50 -6.38
CA VAL A 301 7.52 19.25 -5.20
C VAL A 301 7.21 20.73 -5.41
N LEU A 302 6.99 21.46 -4.33
CA LEU A 302 7.07 22.92 -4.37
C LEU A 302 8.53 23.35 -4.36
N ILE A 303 8.89 24.17 -5.32
CA ILE A 303 10.26 24.69 -5.47
C ILE A 303 10.27 26.19 -5.21
N SER A 304 11.23 26.64 -4.41
CA SER A 304 11.58 28.06 -4.26
C SER A 304 13.08 28.22 -4.15
N ASN A 305 13.62 29.28 -4.76
CA ASN A 305 15.01 29.72 -4.60
C ASN A 305 15.10 31.09 -3.91
N GLU A 306 14.03 31.56 -3.31
CA GLU A 306 13.91 32.83 -2.63
C GLU A 306 14.11 32.65 -1.12
N ALA A 307 15.22 33.20 -0.59
CA ALA A 307 15.43 33.25 0.84
C ALA A 307 14.36 34.14 1.49
N GLY A 308 13.73 33.65 2.56
CA GLY A 308 12.58 34.28 3.20
C GLY A 308 11.22 33.79 2.72
N ALA A 309 11.12 33.06 1.60
CA ALA A 309 9.88 32.45 1.17
C ALA A 309 9.30 31.50 2.23
N THR A 310 7.98 31.50 2.42
CA THR A 310 7.33 30.70 3.47
C THR A 310 6.21 29.82 2.93
N LEU A 311 6.02 28.68 3.61
CA LEU A 311 4.83 27.83 3.53
C LEU A 311 4.16 27.79 4.91
N THR A 312 2.86 28.06 4.95
CA THR A 312 2.08 27.99 6.20
C THR A 312 0.98 26.95 6.05
N MET A 313 0.87 26.05 7.03
CA MET A 313 -0.12 24.97 7.04
C MET A 313 -0.76 24.87 8.43
N LYS A 314 -2.11 24.74 8.47
CA LYS A 314 -2.85 24.43 9.69
C LYS A 314 -3.19 22.93 9.76
N PHE A 315 -3.11 22.37 10.95
CA PHE A 315 -3.38 20.94 11.19
C PHE A 315 -3.87 20.68 12.62
N LYS A 316 -4.45 19.49 12.85
CA LYS A 316 -4.69 18.95 14.20
C LYS A 316 -3.95 17.63 14.30
N GLY A 317 -3.18 17.44 15.36
CA GLY A 317 -2.39 16.21 15.50
C GLY A 317 -1.29 16.33 16.52
N SER A 318 -0.70 15.21 16.92
CA SER A 318 0.35 15.16 17.92
C SER A 318 1.77 15.25 17.36
N GLU A 319 1.93 15.05 16.05
CA GLU A 319 3.25 15.11 15.40
C GLU A 319 3.14 15.71 14.01
N ILE A 320 4.09 16.56 13.65
CA ILE A 320 4.27 17.12 12.32
C ILE A 320 5.73 16.98 11.88
N GLY A 321 5.95 16.61 10.64
CA GLY A 321 7.25 16.54 9.99
C GLY A 321 7.20 17.06 8.57
N LEU A 322 8.36 17.11 7.94
CA LEU A 322 8.59 17.55 6.57
C LEU A 322 9.13 16.38 5.74
N ILE A 323 8.72 16.28 4.50
CA ILE A 323 9.45 15.52 3.48
C ILE A 323 9.90 16.51 2.40
N ASP A 324 11.20 16.63 2.25
CA ASP A 324 11.82 17.42 1.20
C ASP A 324 12.73 16.56 0.30
N VAL A 325 13.14 17.12 -0.82
CA VAL A 325 14.19 16.55 -1.68
C VAL A 325 15.43 17.40 -1.54
N VAL A 326 16.48 16.80 -0.99
CA VAL A 326 17.78 17.46 -0.82
C VAL A 326 18.73 17.07 -1.93
N ASP A 327 19.50 18.05 -2.40
CA ASP A 327 20.55 17.92 -3.42
C ASP A 327 21.71 18.83 -3.05
N LYS A 328 22.76 18.87 -3.86
CA LYS A 328 23.97 19.69 -3.65
C LYS A 328 23.69 21.19 -3.54
N ASP A 329 22.60 21.65 -4.16
CA ASP A 329 22.17 23.05 -4.20
C ASP A 329 21.07 23.40 -3.20
N SER A 330 20.75 22.51 -2.25
CA SER A 330 19.61 22.68 -1.34
C SER A 330 19.77 23.86 -0.39
N ALA A 331 18.68 24.61 -0.23
CA ALA A 331 18.55 25.64 0.79
C ALA A 331 18.36 25.02 2.18
N GLU A 332 18.75 25.80 3.22
CA GLU A 332 18.39 25.49 4.60
C GLU A 332 16.97 25.99 4.92
N TYR A 333 16.36 25.38 5.94
CA TYR A 333 15.05 25.79 6.43
C TYR A 333 15.09 26.26 7.88
N GLN A 334 14.16 27.11 8.22
CA GLN A 334 13.69 27.38 9.58
C GLN A 334 12.21 27.05 9.67
N TYR A 335 11.74 26.66 10.84
CA TYR A 335 10.32 26.40 11.08
C TYR A 335 9.88 26.95 12.44
N ALA A 336 8.60 27.25 12.53
CA ALA A 336 7.93 27.65 13.77
C ALA A 336 6.59 26.90 13.89
N ILE A 337 6.22 26.52 15.11
CA ILE A 337 4.92 25.95 15.45
C ILE A 337 4.19 26.94 16.35
N ASP A 338 2.94 27.24 16.06
CA ASP A 338 2.04 28.08 16.85
C ASP A 338 2.60 29.47 17.21
N GLY A 339 3.32 30.08 16.27
CA GLY A 339 3.92 31.39 16.45
C GLY A 339 5.14 31.43 17.39
N ALA A 340 5.68 30.27 17.77
CA ALA A 340 6.93 30.21 18.54
C ALA A 340 8.14 30.75 17.73
N ALA A 341 9.26 30.96 18.40
CA ALA A 341 10.49 31.39 17.74
C ALA A 341 10.93 30.36 16.68
N PHE A 342 11.44 30.87 15.55
CA PHE A 342 11.96 30.02 14.48
C PHE A 342 13.11 29.13 14.95
N GLN A 343 13.00 27.85 14.71
CA GLN A 343 14.05 26.87 14.94
C GLN A 343 14.73 26.52 13.60
N LYS A 344 16.04 26.28 13.63
CA LYS A 344 16.76 25.78 12.45
C LYS A 344 16.43 24.30 12.25
N LEU A 345 16.09 23.93 11.02
CA LEU A 345 16.12 22.55 10.63
C LEU A 345 17.57 22.14 10.38
N ALA A 346 17.96 20.97 10.90
CA ALA A 346 19.31 20.45 10.68
C ALA A 346 19.65 20.45 9.18
N ALA A 347 20.84 20.95 8.86
CA ALA A 347 21.31 20.95 7.48
C ALA A 347 21.30 19.53 6.91
N PRO A 348 20.97 19.36 5.62
CA PRO A 348 21.05 18.06 5.00
C PRO A 348 22.50 17.55 5.03
N LYS A 349 22.66 16.23 5.28
CA LYS A 349 23.96 15.59 5.10
C LYS A 349 24.35 15.71 3.62
N ALA A 350 25.65 15.78 3.35
CA ALA A 350 26.14 15.80 1.96
C ALA A 350 25.58 14.60 1.19
N VAL A 351 24.95 14.88 0.06
CA VAL A 351 24.31 13.85 -0.79
C VAL A 351 25.01 13.78 -2.15
N ALA A 352 25.06 12.60 -2.74
CA ALA A 352 25.65 12.41 -4.06
C ALA A 352 24.76 12.94 -5.19
N GLY A 353 23.46 13.03 -4.94
CA GLY A 353 22.42 13.52 -5.86
C GLY A 353 21.09 13.66 -5.13
N PRO A 354 20.00 13.96 -5.85
CA PRO A 354 18.70 14.19 -5.26
C PRO A 354 18.28 13.02 -4.36
N THR A 355 17.98 13.33 -3.09
CA THR A 355 17.63 12.34 -2.06
C THR A 355 16.42 12.84 -1.27
N MET A 356 15.45 11.97 -1.06
CA MET A 356 14.30 12.24 -0.19
C MET A 356 14.75 12.25 1.27
N ARG A 357 14.34 13.29 2.01
CA ARG A 357 14.66 13.44 3.44
C ARG A 357 13.38 13.62 4.25
N PRO A 358 12.95 12.59 5.01
CA PRO A 358 11.94 12.77 6.04
C PRO A 358 12.55 13.38 7.30
N VAL A 359 11.90 14.37 7.89
CA VAL A 359 12.35 15.05 9.10
C VAL A 359 11.19 15.30 10.05
N SER A 360 11.34 14.94 11.33
CA SER A 360 10.40 15.33 12.37
C SER A 360 10.64 16.80 12.76
N LEU A 361 9.59 17.60 12.80
CA LEU A 361 9.63 19.01 13.20
C LEU A 361 9.13 19.19 14.64
N ALA A 362 8.00 18.59 15.01
CA ALA A 362 7.47 18.65 16.36
C ALA A 362 6.73 17.37 16.73
N LYS A 363 6.80 16.99 18.02
CA LYS A 363 6.13 15.83 18.63
C LYS A 363 5.47 16.24 19.95
N GLY A 364 4.50 15.44 20.38
CA GLY A 364 3.83 15.65 21.67
C GLY A 364 2.91 16.86 21.70
N LEU A 365 2.42 17.31 20.55
CA LEU A 365 1.44 18.39 20.45
C LEU A 365 0.06 17.91 20.92
N ASP A 366 -0.80 18.83 21.34
CA ASP A 366 -2.19 18.49 21.71
C ASP A 366 -2.98 18.05 20.46
N ARG A 367 -3.36 16.78 20.39
CA ARG A 367 -4.09 16.20 19.26
C ARG A 367 -5.40 16.91 18.91
N LYS A 368 -6.02 17.62 19.87
CA LYS A 368 -7.32 18.27 19.70
C LYS A 368 -7.21 19.73 19.31
N ALA A 369 -6.09 20.36 19.62
CA ALA A 369 -5.83 21.74 19.28
C ALA A 369 -5.54 21.89 17.76
N GLU A 370 -5.90 23.05 17.21
CA GLU A 370 -5.41 23.47 15.90
C GLU A 370 -4.03 24.05 16.05
N HIS A 371 -3.07 23.55 15.26
CA HIS A 371 -1.69 24.00 15.23
C HIS A 371 -1.38 24.67 13.88
N GLU A 372 -0.43 25.55 13.87
CA GLU A 372 0.08 26.20 12.66
C GLU A 372 1.59 25.94 12.50
N LEU A 373 1.97 25.32 11.38
CA LEU A 373 3.35 25.22 10.94
C LEU A 373 3.68 26.35 9.97
N VAL A 374 4.75 27.10 10.25
CA VAL A 374 5.39 28.00 9.30
C VAL A 374 6.77 27.45 8.96
N LEU A 375 6.97 27.06 7.69
CA LEU A 375 8.27 26.67 7.13
C LEU A 375 8.83 27.82 6.32
N LYS A 376 10.09 28.20 6.56
CA LYS A 376 10.78 29.34 5.92
C LYS A 376 12.08 28.89 5.28
N VAL A 377 12.32 29.32 4.04
CA VAL A 377 13.62 29.18 3.38
C VAL A 377 14.62 30.11 4.05
N ALA A 378 15.67 29.57 4.64
CA ALA A 378 16.56 30.31 5.54
C ALA A 378 17.88 30.72 4.90
N SER A 379 18.28 30.11 3.79
CA SER A 379 19.54 30.41 3.09
C SER A 379 19.34 30.48 1.58
N PRO A 380 20.30 31.07 0.84
CA PRO A 380 20.36 30.85 -0.61
C PRO A 380 20.45 29.38 -0.95
N GLY A 381 19.86 28.99 -2.09
CA GLY A 381 19.79 27.62 -2.58
C GLY A 381 18.39 27.29 -3.07
N VAL A 382 18.12 26.01 -3.33
CA VAL A 382 16.83 25.55 -3.85
C VAL A 382 16.11 24.73 -2.79
N ALA A 383 14.98 25.23 -2.34
CA ALA A 383 14.04 24.50 -1.48
C ALA A 383 13.13 23.61 -2.34
N ARG A 384 12.95 22.33 -1.95
CA ARG A 384 12.11 21.37 -2.66
C ARG A 384 11.24 20.61 -1.66
N VAL A 385 9.99 21.06 -1.46
CA VAL A 385 9.07 20.50 -0.47
C VAL A 385 8.09 19.54 -1.16
N GLY A 386 8.14 18.26 -0.81
CA GLY A 386 7.22 17.22 -1.31
C GLY A 386 5.93 17.16 -0.52
N GLY A 387 6.00 17.28 0.81
CA GLY A 387 4.83 17.18 1.67
C GLY A 387 5.19 17.14 3.14
N PHE A 388 4.22 16.68 3.93
CA PHE A 388 4.31 16.67 5.39
C PHE A 388 4.06 15.28 5.95
N LEU A 389 4.73 14.98 7.05
CA LEU A 389 4.44 13.83 7.90
C LEU A 389 3.50 14.30 8.99
N LEU A 390 2.34 13.71 9.12
CA LEU A 390 1.34 14.14 10.09
C LEU A 390 0.77 12.96 10.86
N ASN A 391 0.90 12.95 12.18
CA ASN A 391 0.08 12.08 13.04
C ASN A 391 -1.16 12.86 13.49
N GLY A 392 -2.16 12.89 12.62
CA GLY A 392 -3.33 13.73 12.84
C GLY A 392 -4.19 13.89 11.59
N VAL A 393 -4.91 15.00 11.54
CA VAL A 393 -5.79 15.37 10.43
C VAL A 393 -5.50 16.81 9.99
N VAL A 394 -5.55 17.02 8.68
CA VAL A 394 -5.77 18.37 8.12
C VAL A 394 -7.27 18.54 7.90
N GLU A 395 -7.76 19.73 8.07
CA GLU A 395 -9.13 20.01 7.64
C GLU A 395 -9.23 19.71 6.13
N ASP A 396 -10.07 18.72 5.83
CA ASP A 396 -10.53 18.51 4.47
C ASP A 396 -11.71 19.47 4.26
N PRO A 397 -11.53 20.55 3.49
CA PRO A 397 -12.63 21.49 3.25
C PRO A 397 -13.81 20.82 2.56
N THR A 398 -13.61 19.65 1.97
CA THR A 398 -14.63 18.86 1.29
C THR A 398 -15.30 17.82 2.18
N ALA A 399 -14.84 17.61 3.42
CA ALA A 399 -15.33 16.54 4.31
C ALA A 399 -16.84 16.61 4.58
N LYS A 400 -17.43 17.81 4.55
CA LYS A 400 -18.88 18.04 4.75
C LYS A 400 -19.68 17.97 3.45
N LEU A 401 -19.02 17.92 2.31
CA LEU A 401 -19.68 17.85 1.01
C LEU A 401 -20.20 16.43 0.75
N SER A 402 -21.34 16.34 0.07
CA SER A 402 -21.80 15.09 -0.53
C SER A 402 -20.79 14.57 -1.56
N THR A 403 -20.91 13.31 -1.94
CA THR A 403 -20.02 12.73 -2.96
C THR A 403 -20.06 13.53 -4.27
N LEU A 404 -21.24 13.96 -4.71
CA LEU A 404 -21.39 14.73 -5.94
C LEU A 404 -20.74 16.11 -5.82
N GLU A 405 -20.93 16.81 -4.71
CA GLU A 405 -20.28 18.10 -4.47
C GLU A 405 -18.75 17.98 -4.42
N ARG A 406 -18.21 16.88 -3.88
CA ARG A 406 -16.75 16.63 -3.92
C ARG A 406 -16.24 16.37 -5.33
N ILE A 407 -17.00 15.64 -6.14
CA ILE A 407 -16.71 15.45 -7.57
C ILE A 407 -16.61 16.80 -8.25
N ASP A 408 -17.65 17.64 -8.10
CA ASP A 408 -17.73 18.96 -8.73
C ASP A 408 -16.58 19.87 -8.24
N ALA A 409 -16.29 19.89 -6.95
CA ALA A 409 -15.17 20.66 -6.38
C ALA A 409 -13.80 20.21 -6.91
N THR A 410 -13.60 18.91 -7.04
CA THR A 410 -12.35 18.34 -7.59
C THR A 410 -12.21 18.70 -9.07
N TYR A 411 -13.29 18.55 -9.85
CA TYR A 411 -13.28 18.84 -11.28
C TYR A 411 -13.17 20.34 -11.58
N ALA A 412 -13.75 21.19 -10.76
CA ALA A 412 -13.64 22.65 -10.91
C ALA A 412 -12.19 23.17 -10.79
N ALA A 413 -11.31 22.41 -10.14
CA ALA A 413 -9.88 22.72 -10.03
C ALA A 413 -9.04 22.15 -11.19
N MET A 414 -9.68 21.51 -12.18
CA MET A 414 -9.08 20.88 -13.36
C MET A 414 -9.46 21.65 -14.62
N ASP A 415 -8.67 21.44 -15.69
CA ASP A 415 -9.08 21.96 -17.00
C ASP A 415 -10.29 21.19 -17.53
N PRO A 416 -11.23 21.85 -18.24
CA PRO A 416 -12.40 21.16 -18.78
C PRO A 416 -12.01 20.10 -19.81
N ILE A 417 -12.68 18.95 -19.75
CA ILE A 417 -12.49 17.88 -20.74
C ILE A 417 -13.15 18.30 -22.05
N VAL A 418 -12.39 18.21 -23.14
CA VAL A 418 -12.89 18.42 -24.49
C VAL A 418 -13.01 17.05 -25.17
N TYR A 419 -14.22 16.52 -25.24
CA TYR A 419 -14.52 15.24 -25.87
C TYR A 419 -15.87 15.31 -26.58
N GLN A 420 -15.95 14.80 -27.79
CA GLN A 420 -17.19 14.64 -28.54
C GLN A 420 -17.45 13.15 -28.79
N PRO A 421 -18.49 12.59 -28.16
CA PRO A 421 -18.83 11.20 -28.32
C PRO A 421 -19.23 10.86 -29.78
N PRO A 422 -18.92 9.65 -30.27
CA PRO A 422 -19.32 9.22 -31.62
C PRO A 422 -20.84 9.17 -31.79
N ALA A 423 -21.33 9.53 -32.96
CA ALA A 423 -22.73 9.29 -33.31
C ALA A 423 -23.03 7.79 -33.36
N GLY A 424 -24.28 7.41 -33.04
CA GLY A 424 -24.73 6.01 -33.10
C GLY A 424 -24.17 5.09 -32.01
N ARG A 425 -23.47 5.60 -31.02
CA ARG A 425 -22.84 4.81 -29.94
C ARG A 425 -23.84 4.00 -29.08
N PHE A 426 -25.12 4.34 -29.14
CA PHE A 426 -26.15 3.69 -28.34
C PHE A 426 -26.91 2.57 -29.07
N VAL A 427 -26.56 2.27 -30.35
CA VAL A 427 -27.27 1.30 -31.17
C VAL A 427 -27.36 -0.09 -30.53
N ASN A 428 -26.37 -0.45 -29.73
CA ASN A 428 -26.27 -1.76 -29.07
C ASN A 428 -26.66 -1.74 -27.59
N ILE A 429 -27.17 -0.59 -27.09
CA ILE A 429 -27.67 -0.46 -25.69
C ILE A 429 -29.00 0.33 -25.64
N PRO A 430 -29.98 0.00 -26.48
CA PRO A 430 -31.24 0.75 -26.56
C PRO A 430 -32.06 0.66 -25.27
N HIS A 431 -32.07 -0.47 -24.57
CA HIS A 431 -32.81 -0.65 -23.32
C HIS A 431 -32.18 0.16 -22.17
N THR A 432 -30.84 0.20 -22.08
CA THR A 432 -30.12 1.06 -21.14
C THR A 432 -30.51 2.51 -21.35
N MET A 433 -30.46 3.00 -22.60
CA MET A 433 -30.82 4.38 -22.91
C MET A 433 -32.31 4.69 -22.68
N ALA A 434 -33.21 3.74 -22.95
CA ALA A 434 -34.62 3.89 -22.61
C ALA A 434 -34.81 4.06 -21.09
N LYS A 435 -34.19 3.20 -20.27
CA LYS A 435 -34.26 3.35 -18.80
C LYS A 435 -33.69 4.67 -18.31
N LEU A 436 -32.60 5.14 -18.90
CA LEU A 436 -32.03 6.46 -18.55
C LEU A 436 -33.01 7.59 -18.83
N ARG A 437 -33.62 7.64 -20.02
CA ARG A 437 -34.56 8.70 -20.43
C ARG A 437 -35.89 8.63 -19.72
N ASP A 438 -36.50 7.45 -19.73
CA ASP A 438 -37.91 7.26 -19.34
C ASP A 438 -38.04 7.04 -17.83
N GLY A 439 -36.93 6.63 -17.18
CA GLY A 439 -36.86 6.37 -15.75
C GLY A 439 -36.92 4.89 -15.41
N GLY A 440 -36.85 4.61 -14.12
CA GLY A 440 -36.84 3.27 -13.56
C GLY A 440 -35.49 2.91 -12.93
N GLU A 441 -35.27 1.61 -12.70
CA GLU A 441 -34.03 1.08 -12.10
C GLU A 441 -33.13 0.47 -13.18
N LEU A 442 -31.89 0.96 -13.29
CA LEU A 442 -30.85 0.43 -14.15
C LEU A 442 -29.79 -0.29 -13.30
N ARG A 443 -29.73 -1.61 -13.43
CA ARG A 443 -28.69 -2.43 -12.74
C ARG A 443 -27.46 -2.55 -13.64
N MET A 444 -26.39 -1.88 -13.22
CA MET A 444 -25.13 -1.82 -13.94
C MET A 444 -24.05 -2.61 -13.18
N VAL A 445 -23.52 -3.66 -13.80
CA VAL A 445 -22.42 -4.45 -13.25
C VAL A 445 -21.12 -4.04 -13.92
N LEU A 446 -20.12 -3.66 -13.15
CA LEU A 446 -18.76 -3.39 -13.62
C LEU A 446 -17.92 -4.64 -13.41
N LEU A 447 -17.30 -5.15 -14.46
CA LEU A 447 -16.42 -6.34 -14.43
C LEU A 447 -15.01 -5.97 -14.88
N GLY A 448 -14.01 -6.35 -14.10
CA GLY A 448 -12.61 -6.10 -14.43
C GLY A 448 -11.69 -6.13 -13.22
N ASP A 449 -10.58 -5.42 -13.33
CA ASP A 449 -9.51 -5.33 -12.32
C ASP A 449 -9.62 -4.10 -11.42
N SER A 450 -8.50 -3.75 -10.76
CA SER A 450 -8.40 -2.57 -9.90
C SER A 450 -8.57 -1.24 -10.64
N ILE A 451 -8.25 -1.18 -11.95
CA ILE A 451 -8.48 0.02 -12.76
C ILE A 451 -9.99 0.23 -13.01
N MET A 452 -10.76 -0.86 -13.17
CA MET A 452 -12.22 -0.76 -13.10
C MET A 452 -12.70 -0.32 -11.71
N GLY A 453 -11.89 -0.56 -10.67
CA GLY A 453 -12.08 0.04 -9.34
C GLY A 453 -11.99 1.57 -9.36
N ASN A 454 -11.04 2.15 -10.09
CA ASN A 454 -10.98 3.60 -10.32
C ASN A 454 -12.22 4.10 -11.09
N THR A 455 -12.66 3.35 -12.10
CA THR A 455 -13.91 3.65 -12.84
C THR A 455 -15.12 3.65 -11.89
N SER A 456 -15.24 2.65 -11.03
CA SER A 456 -16.27 2.61 -9.99
C SER A 456 -16.11 3.76 -8.98
N GLY A 457 -14.88 4.04 -8.55
CA GLY A 457 -14.55 5.10 -7.59
C GLY A 457 -14.76 6.53 -8.13
N SER A 458 -14.83 6.70 -9.45
CA SER A 458 -15.18 7.99 -10.07
C SER A 458 -16.62 8.42 -9.74
N SER A 459 -17.45 7.49 -9.30
CA SER A 459 -18.88 7.71 -9.03
C SER A 459 -19.66 8.32 -10.20
N PHE A 460 -19.28 7.93 -11.42
CA PHE A 460 -19.88 8.43 -12.67
C PHE A 460 -21.39 8.22 -12.73
N GLU A 461 -21.93 7.22 -12.04
CA GLU A 461 -23.35 6.98 -11.92
C GLU A 461 -24.10 8.16 -11.28
N LEU A 462 -23.45 8.92 -10.38
CA LEU A 462 -24.04 10.12 -9.80
C LEU A 462 -24.12 11.25 -10.83
N LEU A 463 -23.11 11.38 -11.69
CA LEU A 463 -23.11 12.31 -12.80
C LEU A 463 -24.21 11.94 -13.81
N MET A 464 -24.31 10.66 -14.18
CA MET A 464 -25.39 10.17 -15.04
C MET A 464 -26.78 10.40 -14.43
N MET A 465 -26.98 10.14 -13.13
CA MET A 465 -28.26 10.39 -12.45
C MET A 465 -28.60 11.89 -12.37
N ARG A 466 -27.60 12.78 -12.42
CA ARG A 466 -27.81 14.22 -12.56
C ARG A 466 -28.38 14.59 -13.95
N ASP A 467 -27.85 13.97 -15.01
CA ASP A 467 -28.32 14.16 -16.38
C ASP A 467 -29.67 13.44 -16.63
N TYR A 468 -29.91 12.31 -15.97
CA TYR A 468 -31.08 11.45 -16.08
C TYR A 468 -31.80 11.27 -14.74
N PRO A 469 -32.43 12.32 -14.18
CA PRO A 469 -32.93 12.31 -12.80
C PRO A 469 -34.11 11.36 -12.54
N LYS A 470 -34.73 10.82 -13.58
CA LYS A 470 -35.80 9.82 -13.46
C LYS A 470 -35.28 8.41 -13.31
N CYS A 471 -34.01 8.16 -13.62
CA CYS A 471 -33.40 6.83 -13.56
C CYS A 471 -32.64 6.67 -12.26
N LYS A 472 -32.89 5.55 -11.55
CA LYS A 472 -32.08 5.12 -10.42
C LYS A 472 -31.04 4.10 -10.89
N ILE A 473 -29.77 4.46 -10.88
CA ILE A 473 -28.70 3.55 -11.26
C ILE A 473 -28.22 2.78 -10.02
N ILE A 474 -28.27 1.44 -10.10
CA ILE A 474 -27.65 0.54 -9.12
C ILE A 474 -26.37 0.02 -9.71
N LYS A 475 -25.25 0.65 -9.33
CA LYS A 475 -23.90 0.24 -9.75
C LYS A 475 -23.38 -0.85 -8.83
N ILE A 476 -22.95 -1.97 -9.41
CA ILE A 476 -22.36 -3.12 -8.73
C ILE A 476 -20.94 -3.30 -9.24
N ALA A 477 -19.95 -3.08 -8.38
CA ALA A 477 -18.55 -3.29 -8.70
C ALA A 477 -18.18 -4.76 -8.41
N SER A 478 -18.17 -5.60 -9.43
CA SER A 478 -17.77 -7.00 -9.37
C SER A 478 -16.34 -7.15 -9.88
N LEU A 479 -15.39 -6.81 -9.03
CA LEU A 479 -13.99 -6.58 -9.40
C LEU A 479 -13.07 -7.55 -8.69
N ARG A 480 -11.95 -7.85 -9.37
CA ARG A 480 -10.85 -8.62 -8.79
C ARG A 480 -9.52 -7.99 -9.25
N SER A 481 -8.68 -7.57 -8.31
CA SER A 481 -7.38 -6.97 -8.60
C SER A 481 -6.53 -7.86 -9.52
N SER A 482 -5.79 -7.25 -10.44
CA SER A 482 -4.88 -7.91 -11.39
C SER A 482 -5.54 -9.03 -12.21
N THR A 483 -6.85 -8.91 -12.51
CA THR A 483 -7.62 -10.00 -13.12
C THR A 483 -8.45 -9.50 -14.30
N GLY A 484 -8.26 -10.14 -15.45
CA GLY A 484 -9.02 -9.89 -16.69
C GLY A 484 -9.97 -11.02 -17.06
N CYS A 485 -10.60 -10.90 -18.22
CA CYS A 485 -11.58 -11.85 -18.75
C CYS A 485 -11.01 -13.25 -18.98
N LYS A 486 -9.68 -13.40 -19.11
CA LYS A 486 -9.02 -14.71 -19.12
C LYS A 486 -9.35 -15.55 -17.88
N TYR A 487 -9.55 -14.91 -16.74
CA TYR A 487 -10.02 -15.56 -15.51
C TYR A 487 -11.54 -15.70 -15.49
N TYR A 488 -12.28 -14.63 -15.82
CA TYR A 488 -13.73 -14.63 -15.66
C TYR A 488 -14.46 -15.61 -16.59
N ARG A 489 -13.89 -15.96 -17.75
CA ARG A 489 -14.46 -16.93 -18.69
C ARG A 489 -14.43 -18.39 -18.23
N LEU A 490 -13.69 -18.71 -17.15
CA LEU A 490 -13.49 -20.07 -16.69
C LEU A 490 -14.58 -20.52 -15.71
N GLU A 491 -14.93 -21.82 -15.73
CA GLU A 491 -15.86 -22.43 -14.79
C GLU A 491 -17.21 -21.68 -14.69
N ASN A 492 -17.76 -21.54 -13.48
CA ASN A 492 -18.99 -20.79 -13.21
C ASN A 492 -18.77 -19.29 -12.91
N ARG A 493 -17.62 -18.72 -13.26
CA ARG A 493 -17.26 -17.37 -12.81
C ARG A 493 -18.13 -16.28 -13.41
N VAL A 494 -18.62 -16.46 -14.64
CA VAL A 494 -19.62 -15.53 -15.20
C VAL A 494 -20.89 -15.54 -14.34
N GLN A 495 -21.33 -16.70 -13.86
CA GLN A 495 -22.45 -16.80 -12.93
C GLN A 495 -22.14 -16.06 -11.61
N ASP A 496 -20.95 -16.30 -11.05
CA ASP A 496 -20.56 -15.77 -9.73
C ASP A 496 -20.24 -14.28 -9.74
N TYR A 497 -19.74 -13.76 -10.85
CA TYR A 497 -19.29 -12.37 -10.94
C TYR A 497 -20.26 -11.45 -11.71
N VAL A 498 -21.18 -12.00 -12.52
CA VAL A 498 -22.06 -11.20 -13.36
C VAL A 498 -23.53 -11.57 -13.18
N LEU A 499 -23.92 -12.80 -13.54
CA LEU A 499 -25.32 -13.20 -13.70
C LEU A 499 -26.11 -13.19 -12.40
N LYS A 500 -25.49 -13.52 -11.26
CA LYS A 500 -26.15 -13.47 -9.94
C LYS A 500 -26.66 -12.09 -9.57
N TYR A 501 -26.13 -11.04 -10.17
CA TYR A 501 -26.56 -9.65 -9.94
C TYR A 501 -27.69 -9.20 -10.86
N ASN A 502 -28.10 -10.05 -11.81
CA ASN A 502 -29.18 -9.76 -12.76
C ASN A 502 -28.99 -8.42 -13.50
N PRO A 503 -27.87 -8.20 -14.20
CA PRO A 503 -27.56 -6.92 -14.83
C PRO A 503 -28.50 -6.57 -15.99
N ASP A 504 -28.84 -5.29 -16.12
CA ASP A 504 -29.37 -4.72 -17.36
C ASP A 504 -28.22 -4.35 -18.30
N LEU A 505 -27.14 -3.75 -17.72
CA LEU A 505 -25.93 -3.39 -18.42
C LEU A 505 -24.71 -4.01 -17.74
N LEU A 506 -23.90 -4.71 -18.51
CA LEU A 506 -22.56 -5.15 -18.11
C LEU A 506 -21.52 -4.22 -18.73
N VAL A 507 -20.65 -3.64 -17.91
CA VAL A 507 -19.50 -2.84 -18.36
C VAL A 507 -18.22 -3.62 -18.10
N ILE A 508 -17.48 -3.94 -19.15
CA ILE A 508 -16.20 -4.66 -19.08
C ILE A 508 -15.05 -3.72 -19.41
N GLY A 509 -14.03 -3.67 -18.54
CA GLY A 509 -12.85 -2.84 -18.76
C GLY A 509 -11.65 -3.27 -17.92
N GLY A 510 -10.71 -2.37 -17.73
CA GLY A 510 -9.47 -2.59 -17.00
C GLY A 510 -8.27 -2.94 -17.87
N ILE A 511 -7.08 -2.91 -17.27
CA ILE A 511 -5.80 -3.18 -17.95
C ILE A 511 -5.43 -4.67 -17.98
N SER A 512 -5.98 -5.47 -17.06
CA SER A 512 -5.62 -6.89 -16.90
C SER A 512 -6.23 -7.80 -17.96
N ASN A 513 -6.99 -7.25 -18.93
CA ASN A 513 -7.37 -8.00 -20.12
C ASN A 513 -6.17 -8.30 -21.03
N GLY A 514 -5.05 -7.57 -20.86
CA GLY A 514 -3.71 -7.94 -21.30
C GLY A 514 -3.54 -8.29 -22.79
N GLY A 515 -4.34 -7.63 -23.67
CA GLY A 515 -4.33 -7.94 -25.10
C GLY A 515 -5.24 -9.11 -25.51
N ASP A 516 -5.90 -9.82 -24.60
CA ASP A 516 -6.77 -10.98 -24.88
C ASP A 516 -8.24 -10.55 -25.12
N ALA A 517 -8.52 -10.01 -26.31
CA ALA A 517 -9.87 -9.64 -26.72
C ALA A 517 -10.81 -10.87 -26.87
N GLU A 518 -10.27 -12.05 -27.17
CA GLU A 518 -11.04 -13.30 -27.28
C GLU A 518 -11.54 -13.78 -25.92
N ALA A 519 -10.79 -13.53 -24.84
CA ALA A 519 -11.30 -13.78 -23.50
C ALA A 519 -12.50 -12.87 -23.16
N VAL A 520 -12.47 -11.61 -23.62
CA VAL A 520 -13.61 -10.69 -23.48
C VAL A 520 -14.81 -11.22 -24.26
N ARG A 521 -14.64 -11.65 -25.52
CA ARG A 521 -15.67 -12.28 -26.33
C ARG A 521 -16.32 -13.45 -25.61
N SER A 522 -15.49 -14.34 -25.07
CA SER A 522 -15.99 -15.53 -24.34
C SER A 522 -16.88 -15.16 -23.14
N VAL A 523 -16.51 -14.12 -22.39
CA VAL A 523 -17.34 -13.62 -21.25
C VAL A 523 -18.66 -13.06 -21.78
N VAL A 524 -18.64 -12.25 -22.83
CA VAL A 524 -19.86 -11.69 -23.45
C VAL A 524 -20.83 -12.78 -23.88
N GLN A 525 -20.32 -13.81 -24.58
CA GLN A 525 -21.13 -14.94 -25.05
C GLN A 525 -21.74 -15.73 -23.90
N GLN A 526 -20.98 -15.99 -22.82
CA GLN A 526 -21.50 -16.68 -21.63
C GLN A 526 -22.57 -15.84 -20.91
N VAL A 527 -22.38 -14.52 -20.82
CA VAL A 527 -23.39 -13.63 -20.22
C VAL A 527 -24.70 -13.68 -21.01
N ARG A 528 -24.63 -13.62 -22.34
CA ARG A 528 -25.82 -13.70 -23.20
C ARG A 528 -26.48 -15.07 -23.17
N ALA A 529 -25.70 -16.14 -23.06
CA ALA A 529 -26.26 -17.48 -22.88
C ALA A 529 -27.07 -17.60 -21.57
N GLY A 530 -26.60 -16.96 -20.49
CA GLY A 530 -27.27 -16.98 -19.20
C GLY A 530 -28.38 -15.93 -19.04
N LYS A 531 -28.23 -14.76 -19.70
CA LYS A 531 -29.21 -13.66 -19.68
C LYS A 531 -29.16 -12.88 -21.01
N PRO A 532 -29.95 -13.27 -22.01
CA PRO A 532 -29.93 -12.70 -23.36
C PRO A 532 -30.18 -11.18 -23.42
N ASP A 533 -30.98 -10.64 -22.49
CA ASP A 533 -31.35 -9.23 -22.45
C ASP A 533 -30.30 -8.33 -21.82
N THR A 534 -29.18 -8.86 -21.34
CA THR A 534 -28.09 -8.06 -20.80
C THR A 534 -27.37 -7.32 -21.94
N GLU A 535 -27.42 -6.01 -21.90
CA GLU A 535 -26.63 -5.18 -22.79
C GLU A 535 -25.18 -5.07 -22.30
N VAL A 536 -24.22 -4.89 -23.21
CA VAL A 536 -22.80 -4.88 -22.86
C VAL A 536 -22.12 -3.66 -23.41
N LEU A 537 -21.32 -2.98 -22.57
CA LEU A 537 -20.41 -1.92 -22.93
C LEU A 537 -18.96 -2.37 -22.68
N LEU A 538 -18.14 -2.32 -23.74
CA LEU A 538 -16.71 -2.61 -23.66
C LEU A 538 -15.91 -1.30 -23.60
N LEU A 539 -15.02 -1.19 -22.59
CA LEU A 539 -14.15 -0.04 -22.37
C LEU A 539 -12.71 -0.40 -22.71
N THR A 540 -12.02 0.48 -23.42
CA THR A 540 -10.56 0.35 -23.58
C THR A 540 -9.84 0.79 -22.29
N PRO A 541 -8.58 0.33 -22.06
CA PRO A 541 -7.82 0.61 -20.87
C PRO A 541 -7.52 2.10 -20.66
N VAL A 542 -7.50 2.54 -19.42
CA VAL A 542 -7.02 3.85 -18.99
C VAL A 542 -6.15 3.68 -17.75
N PHE A 543 -5.20 4.58 -17.55
CA PHE A 543 -4.21 4.48 -16.48
C PHE A 543 -3.34 3.20 -16.59
N GLY A 544 -2.49 2.96 -15.63
CA GLY A 544 -1.52 1.90 -15.61
C GLY A 544 -0.11 2.43 -15.31
N SER A 545 0.89 1.56 -15.28
CA SER A 545 2.28 1.98 -15.01
C SER A 545 2.81 2.89 -16.13
N PRO A 546 3.40 4.07 -15.82
CA PRO A 546 4.02 4.93 -16.82
C PRO A 546 5.27 4.33 -17.46
N HIS A 547 5.79 3.23 -16.90
CA HIS A 547 6.91 2.46 -17.47
C HIS A 547 6.44 1.35 -18.40
N ASP A 548 5.14 1.12 -18.50
CA ASP A 548 4.60 0.18 -19.46
C ASP A 548 4.79 0.74 -20.87
N GLU A 549 5.46 -0.02 -21.74
CA GLU A 549 5.66 0.36 -23.15
C GLU A 549 4.32 0.61 -23.86
N HIS A 550 3.24 -0.02 -23.39
CA HIS A 550 1.89 0.19 -23.90
C HIS A 550 1.38 1.62 -23.65
N ILE A 551 1.77 2.28 -22.56
CA ILE A 551 1.36 3.69 -22.30
C ILE A 551 2.08 4.66 -23.23
N ARG A 552 3.32 4.36 -23.60
CA ARG A 552 4.10 5.20 -24.55
C ARG A 552 3.55 5.17 -25.96
N THR A 553 2.80 4.13 -26.31
CA THR A 553 2.20 3.93 -27.63
C THR A 553 0.74 4.38 -27.70
N TYR A 554 0.16 4.95 -26.64
CA TYR A 554 -1.20 5.46 -26.68
C TYR A 554 -1.30 6.63 -27.67
N THR A 555 -2.06 6.39 -28.71
CA THR A 555 -2.43 7.40 -29.70
C THR A 555 -3.84 7.90 -29.39
N ARG A 556 -4.15 9.11 -29.84
CA ARG A 556 -5.51 9.66 -29.72
C ARG A 556 -6.54 8.78 -30.42
N GLU A 557 -6.17 8.20 -31.54
CA GLU A 557 -7.02 7.35 -32.37
C GLU A 557 -6.55 5.91 -32.33
N ILE A 558 -7.48 4.98 -32.58
CA ILE A 558 -7.15 3.56 -32.65
C ILE A 558 -6.33 3.32 -33.92
N ASP A 559 -5.14 2.75 -33.77
CA ASP A 559 -4.38 2.25 -34.89
C ASP A 559 -5.04 0.98 -35.44
N THR A 560 -5.61 1.09 -36.65
CA THR A 560 -6.28 -0.01 -37.32
C THR A 560 -5.32 -0.76 -38.29
N THR A 561 -4.08 -0.32 -38.41
CA THR A 561 -3.07 -0.92 -39.31
C THR A 561 -2.31 -2.05 -38.63
N THR A 562 -2.24 -2.07 -37.31
CA THR A 562 -1.60 -3.09 -36.50
C THR A 562 -2.57 -3.81 -35.60
N SER A 563 -2.31 -5.09 -35.31
CA SER A 563 -3.10 -5.83 -34.31
C SER A 563 -2.72 -5.35 -32.92
N ASN A 564 -3.61 -4.57 -32.31
CA ASN A 564 -3.48 -4.10 -30.94
C ASN A 564 -4.78 -4.34 -30.17
N PHE A 565 -4.73 -4.26 -28.83
CA PHE A 565 -5.87 -4.61 -28.01
C PHE A 565 -7.09 -3.68 -28.25
N ARG A 566 -6.88 -2.39 -28.42
CA ARG A 566 -7.97 -1.43 -28.68
C ARG A 566 -8.73 -1.79 -29.96
N PHE A 567 -8.01 -2.07 -31.04
CA PHE A 567 -8.58 -2.46 -32.32
C PHE A 567 -9.27 -3.83 -32.25
N ASN A 568 -8.63 -4.81 -31.61
CA ASN A 568 -9.22 -6.14 -31.44
C ASN A 568 -10.49 -6.10 -30.57
N LEU A 569 -10.51 -5.27 -29.51
CA LEU A 569 -11.69 -5.08 -28.67
C LEU A 569 -12.84 -4.40 -29.45
N GLN A 570 -12.53 -3.44 -30.31
CA GLN A 570 -13.50 -2.82 -31.21
C GLN A 570 -14.14 -3.82 -32.18
N LYS A 571 -13.34 -4.75 -32.74
CA LYS A 571 -13.85 -5.84 -33.56
C LYS A 571 -14.79 -6.77 -32.78
N VAL A 572 -14.37 -7.17 -31.57
CA VAL A 572 -15.21 -7.98 -30.69
C VAL A 572 -16.53 -7.25 -30.41
N ALA A 573 -16.48 -5.95 -30.11
CA ALA A 573 -17.69 -5.16 -29.88
C ALA A 573 -18.64 -5.17 -31.07
N ALA A 574 -18.12 -5.00 -32.28
CA ALA A 574 -18.90 -5.01 -33.52
C ALA A 574 -19.53 -6.39 -33.79
N GLU A 575 -18.75 -7.45 -33.71
CA GLU A 575 -19.17 -8.80 -33.99
C GLU A 575 -20.18 -9.34 -32.96
N GLU A 576 -19.94 -9.03 -31.68
CA GLU A 576 -20.83 -9.41 -30.57
C GLU A 576 -21.95 -8.37 -30.33
N LYS A 577 -22.12 -7.35 -31.15
CA LYS A 577 -23.14 -6.30 -30.99
C LYS A 577 -23.11 -5.67 -29.59
N CYS A 578 -21.93 -5.34 -29.10
CA CYS A 578 -21.72 -4.61 -27.85
C CYS A 578 -21.59 -3.11 -28.12
N ALA A 579 -21.94 -2.26 -27.18
CA ALA A 579 -21.51 -0.88 -27.18
C ALA A 579 -19.99 -0.82 -26.94
N PHE A 580 -19.32 0.15 -27.52
CA PHE A 580 -17.87 0.30 -27.41
C PHE A 580 -17.50 1.73 -27.10
N PHE A 581 -16.68 1.91 -26.09
CA PHE A 581 -16.10 3.20 -25.76
C PHE A 581 -14.57 3.10 -25.75
N ASP A 582 -13.93 3.70 -26.75
CA ASP A 582 -12.49 3.92 -26.74
C ASP A 582 -12.14 5.04 -25.77
N MET A 583 -12.11 4.73 -24.49
CA MET A 583 -11.81 5.70 -23.44
C MET A 583 -10.33 6.10 -23.41
N THR A 584 -9.44 5.22 -23.90
CA THR A 584 -7.98 5.47 -23.96
C THR A 584 -7.64 6.75 -24.71
N GLY A 585 -8.25 6.98 -25.87
CA GLY A 585 -7.96 8.14 -26.71
C GLY A 585 -8.23 9.48 -26.04
N PRO A 586 -9.46 9.78 -25.61
CA PRO A 586 -9.81 11.05 -24.98
C PRO A 586 -9.14 11.22 -23.60
N TRP A 587 -8.98 10.14 -22.81
CA TRP A 587 -8.22 10.18 -21.57
C TRP A 587 -6.78 10.64 -21.78
N TRP A 588 -6.08 10.02 -22.73
CA TRP A 588 -4.69 10.33 -23.00
C TRP A 588 -4.53 11.74 -23.60
N ALA A 589 -5.42 12.14 -24.50
CA ALA A 589 -5.44 13.48 -25.05
C ALA A 589 -5.64 14.55 -23.96
N TYR A 590 -6.51 14.30 -22.99
CA TYR A 590 -6.69 15.20 -21.84
C TYR A 590 -5.41 15.34 -21.02
N ILE A 591 -4.78 14.22 -20.66
CA ILE A 591 -3.53 14.25 -19.88
C ILE A 591 -2.44 15.05 -20.59
N GLN A 592 -2.25 14.81 -21.89
CA GLN A 592 -1.22 15.52 -22.66
C GLN A 592 -1.51 17.02 -22.77
N ASN A 593 -2.76 17.41 -22.95
CA ASN A 593 -3.15 18.80 -23.14
C ASN A 593 -3.26 19.59 -21.82
N SER A 594 -3.36 18.93 -20.68
CA SER A 594 -3.53 19.57 -19.37
C SER A 594 -2.32 20.37 -18.89
N GLY A 595 -1.14 20.19 -19.53
CA GLY A 595 0.12 20.76 -19.04
C GLY A 595 0.58 20.20 -17.68
N LYS A 596 -0.14 19.21 -17.14
CA LYS A 596 0.21 18.52 -15.90
C LYS A 596 1.02 17.26 -16.21
N THR A 597 1.82 16.83 -15.27
CA THR A 597 2.50 15.54 -15.42
C THR A 597 1.51 14.40 -15.19
N TYR A 598 1.79 13.23 -15.72
CA TYR A 598 0.98 12.04 -15.51
C TYR A 598 0.74 11.75 -14.02
N GLY A 599 1.79 11.89 -13.19
CA GLY A 599 1.73 11.68 -11.75
C GLY A 599 0.77 12.60 -10.99
N TRP A 600 0.38 13.74 -11.55
CA TRP A 600 -0.61 14.63 -10.95
C TRP A 600 -2.01 13.98 -10.86
N PHE A 601 -2.27 13.02 -11.74
CA PHE A 601 -3.53 12.27 -11.82
C PHE A 601 -3.46 10.89 -11.12
N MET A 602 -2.29 10.51 -10.60
CA MET A 602 -2.05 9.17 -10.05
C MET A 602 -2.05 9.16 -8.52
N GLY A 603 -2.66 8.15 -7.94
CA GLY A 603 -2.58 7.83 -6.52
C GLY A 603 -1.34 6.99 -6.18
N ASP A 604 -0.97 6.10 -7.11
CA ASP A 604 0.22 5.25 -7.03
C ASP A 604 0.85 5.06 -8.42
N ALA A 605 1.63 4.00 -8.62
CA ALA A 605 2.27 3.74 -9.91
C ALA A 605 1.28 3.33 -11.03
N VAL A 606 0.08 2.89 -10.67
CA VAL A 606 -0.87 2.25 -11.60
C VAL A 606 -2.26 2.88 -11.52
N HIS A 607 -2.71 3.32 -10.33
CA HIS A 607 -4.08 3.75 -10.09
C HIS A 607 -4.23 5.26 -10.12
N ALA A 608 -5.40 5.69 -10.60
CA ALA A 608 -5.82 7.07 -10.55
C ALA A 608 -6.06 7.56 -9.11
N ASN A 609 -5.69 8.82 -8.83
CA ASN A 609 -6.16 9.53 -7.65
C ASN A 609 -7.54 10.18 -7.91
N ALA A 610 -8.03 10.99 -6.97
CA ALA A 610 -9.32 11.67 -7.11
C ALA A 610 -9.43 12.47 -8.41
N ARG A 611 -8.37 13.16 -8.83
CA ARG A 611 -8.34 13.94 -10.10
C ARG A 611 -8.38 13.04 -11.33
N GLY A 612 -7.58 11.95 -11.31
CA GLY A 612 -7.61 10.95 -12.39
C GLY A 612 -8.97 10.26 -12.50
N CYS A 613 -9.63 9.97 -11.38
CA CYS A 613 -11.00 9.44 -11.36
C CYS A 613 -12.01 10.42 -12.00
N GLN A 614 -11.81 11.75 -11.86
CA GLN A 614 -12.71 12.73 -12.52
C GLN A 614 -12.60 12.67 -14.05
N ILE A 615 -11.41 12.41 -14.61
CA ILE A 615 -11.29 12.22 -16.06
C ILE A 615 -12.18 11.04 -16.51
N ILE A 616 -12.09 9.91 -15.81
CA ILE A 616 -12.89 8.71 -16.12
C ILE A 616 -14.39 9.01 -15.99
N GLY A 617 -14.77 9.61 -14.87
CA GLY A 617 -16.17 9.89 -14.55
C GLY A 617 -16.83 10.80 -15.57
N HIS A 618 -16.20 11.93 -15.87
CA HIS A 618 -16.74 12.88 -16.83
C HIS A 618 -16.69 12.39 -18.28
N LEU A 619 -15.70 11.60 -18.67
CA LEU A 619 -15.70 10.95 -19.98
C LEU A 619 -16.88 9.98 -20.12
N LEU A 620 -17.22 9.22 -19.09
CA LEU A 620 -18.39 8.35 -19.08
C LEU A 620 -19.70 9.15 -19.07
N GLU A 621 -19.80 10.21 -18.25
CA GLU A 621 -20.94 11.14 -18.27
C GLU A 621 -21.18 11.67 -19.70
N MET A 622 -20.15 12.24 -20.32
CA MET A 622 -20.24 12.77 -21.70
C MET A 622 -20.58 11.68 -22.71
N TRP A 623 -20.08 10.47 -22.54
CA TRP A 623 -20.35 9.35 -23.44
C TRP A 623 -21.81 8.90 -23.34
N PHE A 624 -22.43 8.87 -22.15
CA PHE A 624 -23.82 8.50 -21.96
C PHE A 624 -24.81 9.65 -22.22
N LYS A 625 -24.35 10.89 -22.26
CA LYS A 625 -25.20 12.07 -22.50
C LYS A 625 -25.68 12.12 -23.95
N GLU A 626 -26.97 12.30 -24.18
CA GLU A 626 -27.60 12.47 -25.50
C GLU A 626 -27.31 13.81 -26.14
#